data_e137cead9c947be4b554e76ec71eb3eb
#
_entry.id   e137cead9c947be4b554e76ec71eb3eb
#
_cell.length_a   1.000
_cell.length_b   1.000
_cell.length_c   1.000
_cell.angle_alpha   90.00
_cell.angle_beta   90.00
_cell.angle_gamma   90.00
#
_symmetry.space_group_name_H-M   'P 1'
#
loop_
_entity.id
_entity.type
_entity.pdbx_description
1 polymer ?
#
loop_
_entity_poly.entity_id
_entity_poly.type
_entity_poly.pdbx_seq_one_letter_code
_entity_poly.pdbx_strand_id
1 'polypeptide(L)'
;MSFRLASNLEGLNLKTPTWATPTILFIEDGTEVFGYQGYLEPEAFYKFFGAFKLGRSEAYNVAFNEGTDARFCQEYEIFKNTPDGVFVDKLSGVTLFDTRDRFNSSSGWLSFTSPVKDSTYELEDNSFGMRRTEIRSKSSGIHLGHVFPDGPNGMPRYCINATVLEFVLRKNI
;
A
#
# COMPACT_ATOMS: atom_id res chain seq x y z
N MET A 1 1.22 13.71 6.06
CA MET A 1 2.26 13.24 6.99
C MET A 1 3.62 13.53 6.37
N SER A 2 4.54 14.18 7.06
CA SER A 2 5.87 14.49 6.52
C SER A 2 6.92 13.72 7.32
N PHE A 3 7.78 12.97 6.63
CA PHE A 3 9.01 12.46 7.24
C PHE A 3 10.01 13.60 7.33
N ARG A 4 10.57 13.80 8.52
CA ARG A 4 11.67 14.75 8.71
C ARG A 4 12.84 14.00 9.32
N LEU A 5 14.05 14.23 8.78
CA LEU A 5 15.25 14.07 9.60
C LEU A 5 15.16 15.12 10.68
N ALA A 6 14.97 14.69 11.92
CA ALA A 6 14.77 15.62 13.01
C ALA A 6 16.10 16.26 13.41
N SER A 7 16.37 17.43 12.86
CA SER A 7 17.42 18.32 13.34
C SER A 7 16.94 19.23 14.48
N ASN A 8 15.62 19.32 14.70
CA ASN A 8 15.03 20.08 15.81
C ASN A 8 13.85 19.30 16.41
N LEU A 9 14.00 18.89 17.65
CA LEU A 9 12.99 18.18 18.45
C LEU A 9 12.36 19.08 19.50
N GLU A 10 12.68 20.38 19.47
CA GLU A 10 12.18 21.37 20.42
C GLU A 10 10.65 21.50 20.35
N GLY A 11 10.00 21.53 21.50
CA GLY A 11 8.54 21.62 21.60
C GLY A 11 7.79 20.29 21.42
N LEU A 12 8.48 19.16 21.22
CA LEU A 12 7.86 17.85 21.14
C LEU A 12 7.82 17.16 22.52
N ASN A 13 6.70 16.53 22.83
CA ASN A 13 6.56 15.69 24.01
C ASN A 13 7.01 14.26 23.69
N LEU A 14 8.31 14.00 23.92
CA LEU A 14 8.95 12.73 23.58
C LEU A 14 9.10 11.83 24.80
N LYS A 15 8.90 10.53 24.62
CA LYS A 15 9.09 9.47 25.64
C LYS A 15 10.33 8.63 25.34
N THR A 16 10.60 8.41 24.04
CA THR A 16 11.76 7.61 23.60
C THR A 16 13.02 8.48 23.59
N PRO A 17 14.12 8.04 24.22
CA PRO A 17 15.40 8.74 24.15
C PRO A 17 15.88 8.89 22.70
N THR A 18 16.38 10.06 22.33
CA THR A 18 16.79 10.39 20.94
C THR A 18 18.30 10.45 20.74
N TRP A 19 19.09 10.02 21.72
CA TRP A 19 20.54 10.01 21.66
C TRP A 19 21.13 8.84 20.85
N ALA A 20 20.33 7.81 20.57
CA ALA A 20 20.75 6.66 19.74
C ALA A 20 20.19 6.74 18.33
N THR A 21 20.96 6.26 17.35
CA THR A 21 20.55 6.20 15.95
C THR A 21 20.64 4.78 15.42
N PRO A 22 19.70 4.34 14.56
CA PRO A 22 18.50 5.08 14.14
C PRO A 22 17.44 5.11 15.25
N THR A 23 16.69 6.21 15.35
CA THR A 23 15.51 6.33 16.21
C THR A 23 14.33 6.73 15.33
N ILE A 24 13.23 5.99 15.42
CA ILE A 24 11.99 6.20 14.68
C ILE A 24 10.93 6.66 15.66
N LEU A 25 10.32 7.81 15.42
CA LEU A 25 9.24 8.36 16.24
C LEU A 25 8.01 8.62 15.37
N PHE A 26 6.85 8.17 15.82
CA PHE A 26 5.56 8.62 15.28
C PHE A 26 4.99 9.68 16.20
N ILE A 27 4.79 10.86 15.64
CA ILE A 27 4.35 12.06 16.37
C ILE A 27 2.95 12.44 15.87
N GLU A 28 2.03 12.61 16.80
CA GLU A 28 0.69 13.12 16.56
C GLU A 28 0.47 14.32 17.47
N ASP A 29 0.10 15.45 16.89
CA ASP A 29 -0.13 16.74 17.60
C ASP A 29 1.01 17.11 18.58
N GLY A 30 2.26 16.94 18.13
CA GLY A 30 3.45 17.24 18.92
C GLY A 30 3.80 16.22 20.01
N THR A 31 3.03 15.15 20.14
CA THR A 31 3.23 14.10 21.15
C THR A 31 3.66 12.79 20.49
N GLU A 32 4.65 12.13 21.09
CA GLU A 32 5.06 10.79 20.69
C GLU A 32 3.97 9.76 21.00
N VAL A 33 3.46 9.10 19.96
CA VAL A 33 2.51 7.98 20.07
C VAL A 33 3.20 6.63 19.92
N PHE A 34 4.36 6.59 19.27
CA PHE A 34 5.21 5.41 19.16
C PHE A 34 6.66 5.82 18.98
N GLY A 35 7.59 5.08 19.61
CA GLY A 35 9.03 5.26 19.45
C GLY A 35 9.76 3.92 19.41
N TYR A 36 10.76 3.82 18.54
CA TYR A 36 11.61 2.66 18.41
C TYR A 36 13.07 3.09 18.22
N GLN A 37 13.98 2.43 18.95
CA GLN A 37 15.42 2.61 18.79
C GLN A 37 16.04 1.35 18.19
N GLY A 38 16.86 1.56 17.16
CA GLY A 38 17.52 0.51 16.41
C GLY A 38 17.04 0.40 14.98
N TYR A 39 17.65 -0.51 14.23
CA TYR A 39 17.28 -0.80 12.85
C TYR A 39 16.03 -1.67 12.81
N LEU A 40 15.10 -1.32 11.93
CA LEU A 40 13.96 -2.15 11.55
C LEU A 40 14.13 -2.60 10.10
N GLU A 41 13.94 -3.88 9.86
CA GLU A 41 13.78 -4.38 8.48
C GLU A 41 12.59 -3.68 7.83
N PRO A 42 12.63 -3.42 6.51
CA PRO A 42 11.57 -2.68 5.81
C PRO A 42 10.16 -3.25 6.07
N GLU A 43 10.00 -4.56 6.07
CA GLU A 43 8.72 -5.21 6.35
C GLU A 43 8.20 -4.88 7.76
N ALA A 44 9.06 -4.97 8.78
CA ALA A 44 8.70 -4.63 10.17
C ALA A 44 8.36 -3.14 10.29
N PHE A 45 9.15 -2.27 9.67
CA PHE A 45 8.88 -0.84 9.63
C PHE A 45 7.49 -0.55 9.04
N TYR A 46 7.19 -1.09 7.86
CA TYR A 46 5.90 -0.84 7.22
C TYR A 46 4.72 -1.44 7.99
N LYS A 47 4.92 -2.54 8.71
CA LYS A 47 3.89 -3.11 9.58
C LYS A 47 3.56 -2.19 10.75
N PHE A 48 4.56 -1.62 11.43
CA PHE A 48 4.36 -0.62 12.48
C PHE A 48 3.75 0.67 11.94
N PHE A 49 4.30 1.17 10.84
CA PHE A 49 3.79 2.38 10.19
C PHE A 49 2.36 2.18 9.67
N GLY A 50 2.05 1.02 9.11
CA GLY A 50 0.71 0.65 8.68
C GLY A 50 -0.29 0.61 9.83
N ALA A 51 0.10 0.05 10.97
CA ALA A 51 -0.75 0.05 12.16
C ALA A 51 -1.05 1.48 12.65
N PHE A 52 -0.09 2.37 12.55
CA PHE A 52 -0.26 3.78 12.88
C PHE A 52 -1.12 4.52 11.84
N LYS A 53 -0.80 4.39 10.54
CA LYS A 53 -1.47 5.13 9.44
C LYS A 53 -2.89 4.61 9.16
N LEU A 54 -3.09 3.30 9.22
CA LEU A 54 -4.34 2.65 8.81
C LEU A 54 -5.22 2.23 10.01
N GLY A 55 -4.65 2.18 11.21
CA GLY A 55 -5.37 1.68 12.39
C GLY A 55 -5.77 0.21 12.23
N ARG A 56 -6.94 -0.16 12.79
CA ARG A 56 -7.55 -1.49 12.64
C ARG A 56 -8.60 -1.49 11.51
N SER A 57 -8.30 -0.87 10.38
CA SER A 57 -9.19 -0.75 9.24
C SER A 57 -9.15 -2.00 8.34
N GLU A 58 -10.09 -2.05 7.40
CA GLU A 58 -10.08 -3.03 6.31
C GLU A 58 -8.79 -2.95 5.49
N ALA A 59 -8.30 -1.75 5.21
CA ALA A 59 -7.03 -1.54 4.51
C ALA A 59 -5.83 -2.17 5.25
N TYR A 60 -5.79 -2.12 6.59
CA TYR A 60 -4.76 -2.82 7.37
C TYR A 60 -4.89 -4.34 7.25
N ASN A 61 -6.12 -4.85 7.32
CA ASN A 61 -6.37 -6.28 7.17
C ASN A 61 -5.95 -6.78 5.78
N VAL A 62 -6.29 -6.05 4.73
CA VAL A 62 -5.86 -6.35 3.35
C VAL A 62 -4.33 -6.31 3.25
N ALA A 63 -3.69 -5.23 3.71
CA ALA A 63 -2.26 -5.01 3.55
C ALA A 63 -1.38 -6.08 4.25
N PHE A 64 -1.77 -6.52 5.48
CA PHE A 64 -0.89 -7.29 6.36
C PHE A 64 -1.44 -8.67 6.78
N ASN A 65 -2.71 -8.94 6.54
CA ASN A 65 -3.36 -10.22 6.88
C ASN A 65 -3.97 -10.92 5.66
N GLU A 66 -3.51 -10.53 4.45
CA GLU A 66 -3.96 -11.13 3.17
C GLU A 66 -5.49 -11.09 3.00
N GLY A 67 -6.12 -10.04 3.56
CA GLY A 67 -7.54 -9.78 3.38
C GLY A 67 -7.88 -9.45 1.93
N THR A 68 -9.17 -9.43 1.63
CA THR A 68 -9.67 -9.05 0.31
C THR A 68 -10.79 -8.02 0.50
N ASP A 69 -10.74 -6.92 -0.24
CA ASP A 69 -11.80 -5.93 -0.27
C ASP A 69 -13.16 -6.57 -0.63
N ALA A 70 -14.23 -6.07 -0.05
CA ALA A 70 -15.56 -6.40 -0.53
C ALA A 70 -15.71 -5.99 -2.01
N ARG A 71 -16.42 -6.79 -2.79
CA ARG A 71 -16.76 -6.43 -4.17
C ARG A 71 -17.49 -5.10 -4.20
N PHE A 72 -17.08 -4.20 -5.12
CA PHE A 72 -17.69 -2.88 -5.25
C PHE A 72 -17.60 -2.04 -3.96
N CYS A 73 -16.49 -2.18 -3.20
CA CYS A 73 -16.25 -1.37 -2.01
C CYS A 73 -16.23 0.13 -2.36
N GLN A 74 -16.29 0.99 -1.36
CA GLN A 74 -16.37 2.44 -1.56
C GLN A 74 -15.16 2.97 -2.34
N GLU A 75 -13.95 2.50 -2.04
CA GLU A 75 -12.72 2.89 -2.74
C GLU A 75 -12.74 2.45 -4.22
N TYR A 76 -13.24 1.23 -4.50
CA TYR A 76 -13.44 0.80 -5.89
C TYR A 76 -14.39 1.73 -6.65
N GLU A 77 -15.52 2.10 -6.06
CA GLU A 77 -16.49 2.99 -6.68
C GLU A 77 -15.90 4.38 -6.99
N ILE A 78 -15.05 4.89 -6.09
CA ILE A 78 -14.32 6.15 -6.28
C ILE A 78 -13.26 6.01 -7.38
N PHE A 79 -12.51 4.91 -7.40
CA PHE A 79 -11.31 4.77 -8.21
C PHE A 79 -11.57 4.23 -9.63
N LYS A 80 -12.66 3.50 -9.86
CA LYS A 80 -12.96 2.88 -11.17
C LYS A 80 -13.04 3.86 -12.32
N ASN A 81 -13.40 5.11 -12.08
CA ASN A 81 -13.60 6.16 -13.07
C ASN A 81 -12.71 7.40 -12.84
N THR A 82 -11.60 7.28 -12.07
CA THR A 82 -10.66 8.39 -11.92
C THR A 82 -10.09 8.83 -13.27
N PRO A 83 -9.76 10.13 -13.43
CA PRO A 83 -9.13 10.64 -14.64
C PRO A 83 -7.71 10.08 -14.84
N ASP A 84 -6.98 10.59 -15.84
CA ASP A 84 -5.60 10.19 -16.11
C ASP A 84 -4.69 10.43 -14.90
N GLY A 85 -4.00 9.39 -14.47
CA GLY A 85 -3.17 9.41 -13.26
C GLY A 85 -2.55 8.06 -12.96
N VAL A 86 -2.11 7.92 -11.72
CA VAL A 86 -1.51 6.69 -11.22
C VAL A 86 -2.10 6.30 -9.87
N PHE A 87 -2.01 5.03 -9.56
CA PHE A 87 -2.29 4.49 -8.24
C PHE A 87 -0.98 4.21 -7.52
N VAL A 88 -0.85 4.74 -6.32
CA VAL A 88 0.35 4.59 -5.48
C VAL A 88 0.05 3.70 -4.28
N ASP A 89 1.08 3.06 -3.79
CA ASP A 89 1.06 2.34 -2.51
C ASP A 89 0.68 3.29 -1.38
N LYS A 90 -0.37 2.99 -0.67
CA LYS A 90 -0.94 3.83 0.39
C LYS A 90 0.03 4.09 1.55
N LEU A 91 1.02 3.22 1.77
CA LEU A 91 2.01 3.38 2.82
C LEU A 91 3.28 4.08 2.33
N SER A 92 3.85 3.61 1.23
CA SER A 92 5.15 4.12 0.74
C SER A 92 5.03 5.29 -0.23
N GLY A 93 3.88 5.48 -0.87
CA GLY A 93 3.67 6.48 -1.92
C GLY A 93 4.31 6.11 -3.27
N VAL A 94 4.89 4.92 -3.41
CA VAL A 94 5.50 4.45 -4.67
C VAL A 94 4.41 4.13 -5.68
N THR A 95 4.60 4.55 -6.93
CA THR A 95 3.67 4.28 -8.03
C THR A 95 3.63 2.79 -8.35
N LEU A 96 2.42 2.22 -8.36
CA LEU A 96 2.16 0.79 -8.59
C LEU A 96 1.47 0.51 -9.91
N PHE A 97 0.44 1.30 -10.26
CA PHE A 97 -0.37 1.10 -11.47
C PHE A 97 -0.67 2.41 -12.17
N ASP A 98 -0.81 2.36 -13.49
CA ASP A 98 -1.21 3.50 -14.33
C ASP A 98 -2.68 3.34 -14.77
N THR A 99 -3.43 4.43 -14.81
CA THR A 99 -4.82 4.41 -15.31
C THR A 99 -4.92 4.00 -16.78
N ARG A 100 -3.84 4.13 -17.56
CA ARG A 100 -3.78 3.71 -18.97
C ARG A 100 -3.80 2.19 -19.14
N ASP A 101 -3.39 1.45 -18.10
CA ASP A 101 -3.43 -0.01 -18.07
C ASP A 101 -4.69 -0.55 -17.37
N ARG A 102 -5.54 0.35 -16.87
CA ARG A 102 -6.80 -0.01 -16.20
C ARG A 102 -7.87 -0.40 -17.21
N PHE A 103 -8.62 -1.44 -16.89
CA PHE A 103 -9.81 -1.84 -17.65
C PHE A 103 -10.95 -2.30 -16.73
N ASN A 104 -12.17 -2.30 -17.22
CA ASN A 104 -13.33 -2.81 -16.51
C ASN A 104 -13.46 -4.32 -16.73
N SER A 105 -13.15 -5.11 -15.71
CA SER A 105 -13.31 -6.57 -15.74
C SER A 105 -14.69 -7.04 -15.22
N SER A 106 -15.54 -6.12 -14.78
CA SER A 106 -16.83 -6.42 -14.12
C SER A 106 -16.72 -7.32 -12.87
N SER A 107 -15.50 -7.51 -12.35
CA SER A 107 -15.26 -8.37 -11.17
C SER A 107 -15.65 -7.70 -9.85
N GLY A 108 -15.72 -6.37 -9.82
CA GLY A 108 -15.94 -5.56 -8.61
C GLY A 108 -14.64 -5.16 -7.88
N TRP A 109 -13.48 -5.43 -8.49
CA TRP A 109 -12.17 -4.97 -8.06
C TRP A 109 -11.47 -4.20 -9.19
N LEU A 110 -10.54 -3.31 -8.83
CA LEU A 110 -9.70 -2.63 -9.81
C LEU A 110 -8.91 -3.66 -10.63
N SER A 111 -8.89 -3.48 -11.94
CA SER A 111 -8.22 -4.41 -12.85
C SER A 111 -7.28 -3.67 -13.80
N PHE A 112 -6.05 -4.18 -13.90
CA PHE A 112 -4.99 -3.63 -14.74
C PHE A 112 -4.36 -4.73 -15.59
N THR A 113 -3.81 -4.35 -16.75
CA THR A 113 -3.08 -5.28 -17.63
C THR A 113 -1.63 -5.44 -17.24
N SER A 114 -1.05 -4.46 -16.53
CA SER A 114 0.31 -4.51 -16.02
C SER A 114 0.52 -3.58 -14.82
N PRO A 115 1.44 -3.87 -13.90
CA PRO A 115 1.96 -2.91 -12.94
C PRO A 115 3.02 -2.01 -13.58
N VAL A 116 3.37 -0.92 -12.91
CA VAL A 116 4.55 -0.12 -13.25
C VAL A 116 5.81 -0.99 -13.07
N LYS A 117 6.75 -0.88 -14.00
CA LYS A 117 7.97 -1.68 -14.00
C LYS A 117 8.69 -1.61 -12.64
N ASP A 118 9.10 -2.78 -12.14
CA ASP A 118 9.87 -2.94 -10.88
C ASP A 118 9.16 -2.46 -9.59
N SER A 119 7.86 -2.16 -9.64
CA SER A 119 7.10 -1.68 -8.48
C SER A 119 6.50 -2.79 -7.61
N THR A 120 6.35 -3.99 -8.17
CA THR A 120 5.70 -5.13 -7.54
C THR A 120 6.54 -6.41 -7.67
N TYR A 121 6.17 -7.44 -6.89
CA TYR A 121 6.66 -8.81 -7.06
C TYR A 121 5.53 -9.81 -6.84
N GLU A 122 5.73 -11.01 -7.35
CA GLU A 122 4.74 -12.08 -7.33
C GLU A 122 5.18 -13.22 -6.40
N LEU A 123 4.22 -13.82 -5.71
CA LEU A 123 4.38 -15.00 -4.87
C LEU A 123 3.32 -16.05 -5.21
N GLU A 124 3.66 -17.32 -4.99
CA GLU A 124 2.67 -18.39 -5.08
C GLU A 124 1.79 -18.38 -3.82
N ASP A 125 0.47 -18.32 -4.01
CA ASP A 125 -0.53 -18.40 -2.95
C ASP A 125 -1.30 -19.71 -3.09
N ASN A 126 -1.11 -20.61 -2.11
CA ASN A 126 -1.75 -21.91 -2.02
C ASN A 126 -2.86 -21.94 -0.95
N SER A 127 -3.31 -20.80 -0.46
CA SER A 127 -4.36 -20.70 0.55
C SER A 127 -5.72 -21.20 0.02
N PHE A 128 -6.58 -21.61 0.93
CA PHE A 128 -7.95 -22.08 0.65
C PHE A 128 -8.05 -23.23 -0.38
N GLY A 129 -6.97 -24.01 -0.55
CA GLY A 129 -6.93 -25.12 -1.53
C GLY A 129 -6.90 -24.68 -3.00
N MET A 130 -6.63 -23.40 -3.26
CA MET A 130 -6.46 -22.83 -4.58
C MET A 130 -4.96 -22.54 -4.85
N ARG A 131 -4.57 -22.63 -6.12
CA ARG A 131 -3.25 -22.18 -6.56
C ARG A 131 -3.41 -20.89 -7.31
N ARG A 132 -2.92 -19.79 -6.73
CA ARG A 132 -3.02 -18.43 -7.29
C ARG A 132 -1.65 -17.76 -7.30
N THR A 133 -1.52 -16.68 -8.04
CA THR A 133 -0.36 -15.79 -7.99
C THR A 133 -0.75 -14.53 -7.22
N GLU A 134 -0.19 -14.37 -6.03
CA GLU A 134 -0.32 -13.16 -5.23
C GLU A 134 0.61 -12.07 -5.77
N ILE A 135 0.17 -10.80 -5.70
CA ILE A 135 0.99 -9.65 -6.01
C ILE A 135 1.16 -8.74 -4.79
N ARG A 136 2.40 -8.33 -4.52
CA ARG A 136 2.78 -7.45 -3.43
C ARG A 136 3.54 -6.22 -3.90
N SER A 137 3.45 -5.14 -3.14
CA SER A 137 4.29 -3.96 -3.35
C SER A 137 5.75 -4.27 -3.03
N LYS A 138 6.67 -3.93 -3.94
CA LYS A 138 8.11 -4.12 -3.72
C LYS A 138 8.67 -3.17 -2.66
N SER A 139 8.08 -2.00 -2.50
CA SER A 139 8.56 -0.98 -1.57
C SER A 139 8.15 -1.22 -0.12
N SER A 140 6.90 -1.64 0.11
CA SER A 140 6.33 -1.82 1.47
C SER A 140 6.08 -3.27 1.87
N GLY A 141 6.08 -4.20 0.89
CA GLY A 141 5.76 -5.61 1.11
C GLY A 141 4.26 -5.89 1.29
N ILE A 142 3.38 -4.88 1.22
CA ILE A 142 1.95 -5.09 1.46
C ILE A 142 1.31 -5.94 0.36
N HIS A 143 0.32 -6.73 0.77
CA HIS A 143 -0.55 -7.46 -0.15
C HIS A 143 -1.38 -6.48 -1.00
N LEU A 144 -1.40 -6.67 -2.32
CA LEU A 144 -2.15 -5.84 -3.25
C LEU A 144 -3.36 -6.59 -3.84
N GLY A 145 -3.23 -7.89 -4.08
CA GLY A 145 -4.23 -8.69 -4.75
C GLY A 145 -3.63 -9.91 -5.45
N HIS A 146 -4.22 -10.31 -6.58
CA HIS A 146 -3.81 -11.50 -7.33
C HIS A 146 -3.75 -11.25 -8.84
N VAL A 147 -2.99 -12.08 -9.53
CA VAL A 147 -2.85 -12.08 -11.00
C VAL A 147 -3.55 -13.29 -11.59
N PHE A 148 -4.33 -13.06 -12.65
CA PHE A 148 -5.08 -14.09 -13.38
C PHE A 148 -4.74 -14.06 -14.86
N PRO A 149 -4.83 -15.20 -15.59
CA PRO A 149 -4.51 -15.27 -17.03
C PRO A 149 -5.69 -14.90 -17.93
N ASP A 150 -6.70 -14.21 -17.41
CA ASP A 150 -7.99 -13.94 -18.07
C ASP A 150 -8.20 -12.45 -18.41
N GLY A 151 -7.12 -11.71 -18.61
CA GLY A 151 -7.17 -10.31 -19.03
C GLY A 151 -7.50 -10.12 -20.51
N PRO A 152 -7.68 -8.87 -20.97
CA PRO A 152 -8.02 -8.57 -22.35
C PRO A 152 -6.85 -8.89 -23.29
N ASN A 153 -7.18 -9.31 -24.52
CA ASN A 153 -6.21 -9.58 -25.58
C ASN A 153 -5.10 -10.58 -25.22
N GLY A 154 -5.39 -11.55 -24.32
CA GLY A 154 -4.40 -12.53 -23.86
C GLY A 154 -3.40 -11.99 -22.83
N MET A 155 -3.58 -10.78 -22.34
CA MET A 155 -2.77 -10.20 -21.26
C MET A 155 -3.24 -10.73 -19.90
N PRO A 156 -2.39 -10.67 -18.86
CA PRO A 156 -2.83 -10.97 -17.50
C PRO A 156 -3.82 -9.91 -16.98
N ARG A 157 -4.61 -10.30 -15.99
CA ARG A 157 -5.45 -9.40 -15.20
C ARG A 157 -4.90 -9.30 -13.78
N TYR A 158 -4.37 -8.15 -13.44
CA TYR A 158 -3.99 -7.78 -12.08
C TYR A 158 -5.24 -7.30 -11.34
N CYS A 159 -5.79 -8.14 -10.47
CA CYS A 159 -7.00 -7.87 -9.68
C CYS A 159 -6.59 -7.29 -8.33
N ILE A 160 -6.82 -6.01 -8.12
CA ILE A 160 -6.17 -5.24 -7.05
C ILE A 160 -7.20 -4.68 -6.06
N ASN A 161 -6.90 -4.81 -4.78
CA ASN A 161 -7.65 -4.24 -3.68
C ASN A 161 -7.50 -2.71 -3.70
N ALA A 162 -8.60 -1.99 -3.67
CA ALA A 162 -8.62 -0.54 -3.76
C ALA A 162 -8.22 0.14 -2.43
N THR A 163 -8.53 -0.49 -1.29
CA THR A 163 -8.30 0.09 0.04
C THR A 163 -6.82 0.32 0.37
N VAL A 164 -5.89 -0.40 -0.28
CA VAL A 164 -4.44 -0.28 -0.10
C VAL A 164 -3.77 0.69 -1.07
N LEU A 165 -4.55 1.35 -1.93
CA LEU A 165 -4.09 2.31 -2.93
C LEU A 165 -4.50 3.74 -2.56
N GLU A 166 -3.76 4.72 -3.09
CA GLU A 166 -4.15 6.12 -3.22
C GLU A 166 -4.05 6.53 -4.69
N PHE A 167 -4.95 7.41 -5.15
CA PHE A 167 -4.92 7.93 -6.51
C PHE A 167 -4.21 9.27 -6.56
N VAL A 168 -3.29 9.42 -7.53
CA VAL A 168 -2.56 10.67 -7.81
C VAL A 168 -2.81 11.10 -9.25
N LEU A 169 -3.28 12.33 -9.43
CA LEU A 169 -3.53 12.93 -10.74
C LEU A 169 -2.19 13.12 -11.48
N ARG A 170 -2.13 12.77 -12.78
CA ARG A 170 -0.86 12.83 -13.56
C ARG A 170 -0.24 14.22 -13.58
N LYS A 171 -1.02 15.30 -13.62
CA LYS A 171 -0.49 16.67 -13.57
C LYS A 171 0.22 17.03 -12.25
N ASN A 172 0.14 16.17 -11.24
CA ASN A 172 0.75 16.36 -9.92
C ASN A 172 1.95 15.40 -9.68
N ILE A 173 2.41 14.71 -10.73
CA ILE A 173 3.53 13.76 -10.70
C ILE A 173 4.78 14.41 -11.27
#